data_c3c2e5a4db2203effc019c10d1130eb6
#
_entry.id   c3c2e5a4db2203effc019c10d1130eb6
#
_cell.length_a   1.000
_cell.length_b   1.000
_cell.length_c   1.000
_cell.angle_alpha   90.00
_cell.angle_beta   90.00
_cell.angle_gamma   90.00
#
_symmetry.space_group_name_H-M   'P 1'
#
loop_
_entity.id
_entity.type
_entity.pdbx_description
1 polymer ?
#
loop_
_entity_poly.entity_id
_entity_poly.type
_entity_poly.pdbx_seq_one_letter_code
_entity_poly.pdbx_strand_id
1 'polypeptide(L)'
;MSNIEEKKELIIPIDYDNSLDLLISEKLTKIQLSDLRKMKHLTQKELSLITGLSIQCISDIESKNSGNPTLKSLIKYLDALGYEICFQRNKEGD
;
A
#
# COMPACT_ATOMS: atom_id res chain seq x y z
N MET A 1 -3.45 -27.03 13.43
CA MET A 1 -3.98 -25.71 13.40
C MET A 1 -3.31 -24.84 12.36
N SER A 2 -4.08 -24.16 11.61
CA SER A 2 -3.55 -23.30 10.57
C SER A 2 -3.13 -21.95 11.15
N ASN A 3 -1.92 -21.53 10.80
CA ASN A 3 -1.45 -20.19 11.14
C ASN A 3 -1.49 -19.28 9.95
N ILE A 4 -2.35 -19.62 8.99
CA ILE A 4 -2.47 -18.80 7.81
C ILE A 4 -3.07 -17.47 8.21
N GLU A 5 -2.29 -16.43 8.04
CA GLU A 5 -2.79 -15.09 8.23
C GLU A 5 -3.48 -14.67 6.97
N GLU A 6 -4.74 -14.34 7.09
CA GLU A 6 -5.44 -13.80 5.94
C GLU A 6 -4.99 -12.37 5.74
N LYS A 7 -4.58 -12.06 4.53
CA LYS A 7 -4.21 -10.70 4.20
C LYS A 7 -5.47 -9.86 4.07
N LYS A 8 -5.40 -8.66 4.58
CA LYS A 8 -6.49 -7.70 4.42
C LYS A 8 -6.40 -7.12 3.02
N GLU A 9 -7.53 -7.08 2.36
CA GLU A 9 -7.60 -6.55 1.02
C GLU A 9 -7.79 -5.05 1.03
N LEU A 10 -6.99 -4.36 0.23
CA LEU A 10 -7.15 -2.95 -0.02
C LEU A 10 -7.71 -2.81 -1.43
N ILE A 11 -9.00 -2.60 -1.52
CA ILE A 11 -9.68 -2.58 -2.81
C ILE A 11 -9.61 -1.19 -3.41
N ILE A 12 -9.11 -1.13 -4.64
CA ILE A 12 -9.00 0.12 -5.38
C ILE A 12 -9.91 0.03 -6.59
N PRO A 13 -11.00 0.83 -6.63
CA PRO A 13 -11.88 0.83 -7.78
C PRO A 13 -11.17 1.44 -9.00
N ILE A 14 -11.33 0.81 -10.13
CA ILE A 14 -10.74 1.28 -11.37
C ILE A 14 -11.80 1.98 -12.21
N ASP A 15 -11.48 3.19 -12.62
CA ASP A 15 -12.32 3.98 -13.49
C ASP A 15 -11.54 4.23 -14.78
N TYR A 16 -12.21 4.10 -15.91
CA TYR A 16 -11.54 4.28 -17.21
C TYR A 16 -11.00 5.68 -17.43
N ASP A 17 -11.61 6.66 -16.79
CA ASP A 17 -11.25 8.06 -17.04
C ASP A 17 -10.08 8.53 -16.17
N ASN A 18 -9.63 7.69 -15.24
CA ASN A 18 -8.57 8.08 -14.33
C ASN A 18 -7.38 7.17 -14.50
N SER A 19 -6.19 7.71 -14.30
CA SER A 19 -4.99 6.90 -14.31
C SER A 19 -4.97 6.04 -13.04
N LEU A 20 -4.35 4.89 -13.15
CA LEU A 20 -4.21 4.00 -12.01
C LEU A 20 -3.42 4.66 -10.88
N ASP A 21 -2.38 5.41 -11.23
CA ASP A 21 -1.57 6.10 -10.23
C ASP A 21 -2.40 7.10 -9.43
N LEU A 22 -3.29 7.82 -10.11
CA LEU A 22 -4.14 8.79 -9.45
C LEU A 22 -5.11 8.09 -8.49
N LEU A 23 -5.71 6.99 -8.92
CA LEU A 23 -6.65 6.25 -8.07
C LEU A 23 -5.97 5.70 -6.83
N ILE A 24 -4.79 5.16 -6.99
CA ILE A 24 -4.03 4.64 -5.86
C ILE A 24 -3.69 5.79 -4.91
N SER A 25 -3.26 6.90 -5.46
CA SER A 25 -2.89 8.06 -4.67
C SER A 25 -4.09 8.58 -3.86
N GLU A 26 -5.25 8.69 -4.50
CA GLU A 26 -6.45 9.15 -3.83
C GLU A 26 -6.87 8.22 -2.70
N LYS A 27 -6.80 6.93 -2.94
CA LYS A 27 -7.16 5.95 -1.92
C LYS A 27 -6.23 6.04 -0.73
N LEU A 28 -4.94 6.16 -0.99
CA LEU A 28 -3.94 6.12 0.07
C LEU A 28 -3.82 7.44 0.82
N THR A 29 -4.29 8.55 0.27
CA THR A 29 -4.27 9.81 1.02
C THR A 29 -5.17 9.75 2.25
N LYS A 30 -6.13 8.86 2.25
CA LYS A 30 -7.04 8.69 3.39
C LYS A 30 -6.48 7.75 4.44
N ILE A 31 -5.34 7.13 4.16
CA ILE A 31 -4.74 6.14 5.06
C ILE A 31 -3.38 6.65 5.49
N GLN A 32 -3.12 6.59 6.77
CA GLN A 32 -1.79 6.88 7.29
C GLN A 32 -0.99 5.58 7.22
N LEU A 33 -0.19 5.44 6.17
CA LEU A 33 0.56 4.20 5.97
C LEU A 33 1.51 3.92 7.13
N SER A 34 2.11 4.96 7.70
CA SER A 34 2.99 4.77 8.84
C SER A 34 2.25 4.17 10.03
N ASP A 35 0.95 4.45 10.17
CA ASP A 35 0.18 3.85 11.26
C ASP A 35 0.02 2.37 11.07
N LEU A 36 -0.14 1.90 9.83
CA LEU A 36 -0.21 0.48 9.55
C LEU A 36 1.08 -0.23 9.96
N ARG A 37 2.21 0.40 9.68
CA ARG A 37 3.51 -0.14 10.08
C ARG A 37 3.64 -0.17 11.61
N LYS A 38 3.25 0.92 12.27
CA LYS A 38 3.36 1.03 13.72
C LYS A 38 2.46 0.04 14.42
N MET A 39 1.32 -0.27 13.84
CA MET A 39 0.43 -1.29 14.40
C MET A 39 1.07 -2.67 14.43
N LYS A 40 2.05 -2.90 13.56
CA LYS A 40 2.81 -4.14 13.55
C LYS A 40 4.08 -4.02 14.39
N HIS A 41 4.25 -2.92 15.10
CA HIS A 41 5.43 -2.68 15.95
C HIS A 41 6.76 -2.74 15.18
N LEU A 42 6.73 -2.28 13.93
CA LEU A 42 7.92 -2.29 13.09
C LEU A 42 8.45 -0.87 12.89
N THR A 43 9.78 -0.76 12.95
CA THR A 43 10.43 0.49 12.56
C THR A 43 10.61 0.52 11.05
N GLN A 44 10.93 1.70 10.51
CA GLN A 44 11.24 1.80 9.10
C GLN A 44 12.44 0.95 8.73
N LYS A 45 13.43 0.88 9.63
CA LYS A 45 14.61 0.06 9.38
C LYS A 45 14.24 -1.43 9.31
N GLU A 46 13.42 -1.88 10.23
CA GLU A 46 12.97 -3.27 10.23
C GLU A 46 12.19 -3.60 8.96
N LEU A 47 11.31 -2.70 8.57
CA LEU A 47 10.53 -2.90 7.37
C LEU A 47 11.41 -2.90 6.12
N SER A 48 12.45 -2.06 6.12
CA SER A 48 13.44 -2.05 5.06
C SER A 48 14.09 -3.43 4.90
N LEU A 49 14.46 -4.03 6.02
CA LEU A 49 15.09 -5.36 5.99
C LEU A 49 14.13 -6.43 5.48
N ILE A 50 12.86 -6.33 5.83
CA ILE A 50 11.87 -7.31 5.42
C ILE A 50 11.55 -7.17 3.93
N THR A 51 11.39 -5.95 3.46
CA THR A 51 10.91 -5.71 2.10
C THR A 51 12.03 -5.65 1.06
N GLY A 52 13.25 -5.35 1.49
CA GLY A 52 14.32 -5.04 0.56
C GLY A 52 14.27 -3.63 0.02
N LEU A 53 13.31 -2.83 0.46
CA LEU A 53 13.25 -1.42 0.09
C LEU A 53 14.19 -0.62 0.97
N SER A 54 14.75 0.46 0.42
CA SER A 54 15.60 1.34 1.23
C SER A 54 14.75 2.09 2.25
N ILE A 55 15.39 2.53 3.34
CA ILE A 55 14.70 3.33 4.34
C ILE A 55 14.15 4.60 3.70
N GLN A 56 14.91 5.20 2.77
CA GLN A 56 14.45 6.39 2.08
C GLN A 56 13.18 6.10 1.28
N CYS A 57 13.14 4.95 0.61
CA CYS A 57 11.95 4.56 -0.15
C CYS A 57 10.73 4.42 0.78
N ILE A 58 10.93 3.80 1.93
CA ILE A 58 9.86 3.65 2.91
C ILE A 58 9.40 5.00 3.43
N SER A 59 10.34 5.87 3.72
CA SER A 59 10.02 7.21 4.18
C SER A 59 9.23 7.97 3.12
N ASP A 60 9.61 7.83 1.87
CA ASP A 60 8.89 8.47 0.76
C ASP A 60 7.46 7.93 0.62
N ILE A 61 7.31 6.63 0.80
CA ILE A 61 5.98 6.02 0.75
C ILE A 61 5.07 6.58 1.84
N GLU A 62 5.62 6.79 3.02
CA GLU A 62 4.85 7.26 4.17
C GLU A 62 4.65 8.78 4.15
N SER A 63 5.41 9.48 3.34
CA SER A 63 5.32 10.94 3.29
C SER A 63 4.30 11.37 2.24
N LYS A 64 3.44 12.29 2.62
CA LYS A 64 2.46 12.83 1.68
C LYS A 64 3.04 13.94 0.82
N ASN A 65 4.24 14.38 1.13
CA ASN A 65 4.88 15.49 0.44
C ASN A 65 5.88 15.09 -0.62
N SER A 66 6.27 13.82 -0.65
CA SER A 66 7.15 13.32 -1.68
C SER A 66 6.31 12.68 -2.77
N GLY A 67 6.81 12.62 -3.97
CA GLY A 67 6.04 12.14 -5.11
C GLY A 67 5.36 10.79 -4.88
N ASN A 68 4.64 10.33 -5.87
CA ASN A 68 3.92 9.08 -5.76
C ASN A 68 4.90 7.90 -5.74
N PRO A 69 4.72 6.96 -4.81
CA PRO A 69 5.54 5.75 -4.83
C PRO A 69 5.21 4.92 -6.06
N THR A 70 6.17 4.11 -6.50
CA THR A 70 5.87 3.16 -7.57
C THR A 70 4.93 2.09 -7.05
N LEU A 71 4.14 1.54 -7.94
CA LEU A 71 3.22 0.47 -7.57
C LEU A 71 4.00 -0.73 -7.01
N LYS A 72 5.12 -1.05 -7.62
CA LYS A 72 5.94 -2.18 -7.18
C LYS A 72 6.41 -2.00 -5.73
N SER A 73 6.91 -0.82 -5.40
CA SER A 73 7.38 -0.54 -4.04
C SER A 73 6.23 -0.56 -3.06
N LEU A 74 5.09 -0.01 -3.46
CA LEU A 74 3.93 0.04 -2.61
C LEU A 74 3.39 -1.36 -2.31
N ILE A 75 3.38 -2.24 -3.30
CA ILE A 75 2.96 -3.61 -3.11
C ILE A 75 3.87 -4.30 -2.09
N LYS A 76 5.17 -4.12 -2.22
CA LYS A 76 6.12 -4.73 -1.27
C LYS A 76 5.89 -4.21 0.14
N TYR A 77 5.68 -2.91 0.27
CA TYR A 77 5.43 -2.29 1.56
C TYR A 77 4.17 -2.86 2.21
N LEU A 78 3.08 -2.87 1.48
CA LEU A 78 1.81 -3.34 2.01
C LEU A 78 1.80 -4.84 2.25
N ASP A 79 2.42 -5.61 1.36
CA ASP A 79 2.51 -7.05 1.53
C ASP A 79 3.20 -7.43 2.83
N ALA A 80 4.27 -6.72 3.16
CA ALA A 80 4.99 -6.98 4.41
C ALA A 80 4.16 -6.65 5.64
N LEU A 81 3.16 -5.78 5.50
CA LEU A 81 2.29 -5.40 6.59
C LEU A 81 0.99 -6.21 6.62
N GLY A 82 0.86 -7.19 5.73
CA GLY A 82 -0.32 -8.06 5.72
C GLY A 82 -1.47 -7.52 4.89
N TYR A 83 -1.18 -6.62 3.96
CA TYR A 83 -2.21 -6.06 3.08
C TYR A 83 -1.96 -6.48 1.64
N GLU A 84 -3.04 -6.62 0.91
CA GLU A 84 -3.00 -6.98 -0.49
C GLU A 84 -3.82 -5.95 -1.26
N ILE A 85 -3.22 -5.40 -2.32
CA ILE A 85 -3.93 -4.45 -3.17
C ILE A 85 -4.75 -5.21 -4.18
N CYS A 86 -6.05 -4.96 -4.18
CA CYS A 86 -6.96 -5.57 -5.13
C CYS A 86 -7.61 -4.48 -5.96
N PHE A 87 -7.58 -4.65 -7.27
CA PHE A 87 -8.21 -3.71 -8.18
C PHE A 87 -9.59 -4.23 -8.55
N GLN A 88 -10.59 -3.39 -8.38
CA GLN A 88 -11.96 -3.77 -8.70
C GLN A 88 -12.47 -2.85 -9.79
N ARG A 89 -12.91 -3.46 -10.88
CA ARG A 89 -13.46 -2.69 -11.99
C ARG A 89 -14.81 -2.13 -11.60
N ASN A 90 -15.00 -0.89 -11.92
CA ASN A 90 -16.29 -0.27 -11.71
C ASN A 90 -17.26 -0.76 -12.79
N LYS A 91 -18.34 -1.39 -12.35
CA LYS A 91 -19.32 -1.96 -13.26
C LYS A 91 -20.58 -1.13 -13.36
N GLU A 92 -20.43 0.14 -13.21
CA GLU A 92 -21.58 1.01 -13.27
C GLU A 92 -22.32 0.85 -14.58
N GLY A 93 -23.60 0.63 -14.49
CA GLY A 93 -24.43 0.54 -15.68
C GLY A 93 -24.54 -0.84 -16.33
N ASP A 94 -23.95 -1.82 -15.76
CA ASP A 94 -24.10 -3.18 -16.28
C ASP A 94 -25.42 -3.82 -15.86
#